data_0cad1c12d5ffdb87abbad3ff0975c7d2
#
_entry.id   0cad1c12d5ffdb87abbad3ff0975c7d2
#
_cell.length_a   1.000
_cell.length_b   1.000
_cell.length_c   1.000
_cell.angle_alpha   90.00
_cell.angle_beta   90.00
_cell.angle_gamma   90.00
#
_symmetry.space_group_name_H-M   'P 1'
#
loop_
_entity.id
_entity.type
_entity.pdbx_description
1 polymer ?
#
loop_
_entity_poly.entity_id
_entity_poly.type
_entity_poly.pdbx_seq_one_letter_code
_entity_poly.pdbx_strand_id
1 'polypeptide(L)'
;MEIKRKIYQKLLKWKEETNGTKALFLEGARRIGKSTIAKKFAQNEYDSFVLIDFNNVSKKIKDNFDNLNNLDLFFQTISLEYNTKLHNRKSVIIFDEIQKFPRAREAVKYLVQDGRFDIIETGSLISIKENVQNITIPSEERMLKMYPIDFEEFLIAKNEEILLEYIHDCYKNKVPL
;
A
#
# COMPACT_ATOMS: atom_id res chain seq x y z
N MET A 1 16.45 -10.91 -8.76
CA MET A 1 15.71 -11.96 -8.02
C MET A 1 14.39 -11.35 -7.54
N GLU A 2 13.29 -11.91 -7.95
CA GLU A 2 11.97 -11.42 -7.57
C GLU A 2 11.44 -12.20 -6.35
N ILE A 3 11.20 -11.51 -5.24
CA ILE A 3 10.74 -12.16 -4.02
C ILE A 3 9.22 -12.22 -4.05
N LYS A 4 8.66 -13.43 -4.06
CA LYS A 4 7.23 -13.67 -3.86
C LYS A 4 6.89 -13.44 -2.38
N ARG A 5 6.05 -12.46 -2.09
CA ARG A 5 5.67 -12.09 -0.71
C ARG A 5 4.26 -12.60 -0.41
N LYS A 6 4.09 -13.30 0.71
CA LYS A 6 2.80 -13.83 1.17
C LYS A 6 1.73 -12.73 1.32
N ILE A 7 2.17 -11.51 1.66
CA ILE A 7 1.26 -10.37 1.79
C ILE A 7 0.53 -10.03 0.50
N TYR A 8 1.07 -10.40 -0.68
CA TYR A 8 0.44 -10.12 -1.98
C TYR A 8 -0.98 -10.72 -2.06
N GLN A 9 -1.19 -11.92 -1.54
CA GLN A 9 -2.51 -12.56 -1.49
C GLN A 9 -3.50 -11.77 -0.60
N LYS A 10 -3.00 -11.15 0.47
CA LYS A 10 -3.83 -10.29 1.33
C LYS A 10 -4.21 -8.98 0.63
N LEU A 11 -3.35 -8.47 -0.26
CA LEU A 11 -3.64 -7.30 -1.10
C LEU A 11 -4.75 -7.63 -2.11
N LEU A 12 -4.66 -8.78 -2.79
CA LEU A 12 -5.71 -9.25 -3.71
C LEU A 12 -7.06 -9.37 -2.98
N LYS A 13 -7.06 -10.03 -1.83
CA LYS A 13 -8.26 -10.17 -1.01
C LYS A 13 -8.84 -8.83 -0.55
N TRP A 14 -7.99 -7.86 -0.17
CA TRP A 14 -8.45 -6.51 0.14
C TRP A 14 -9.15 -5.86 -1.06
N LYS A 15 -8.53 -5.89 -2.24
CA LYS A 15 -9.09 -5.30 -3.46
C LYS A 15 -10.46 -5.88 -3.80
N GLU A 16 -10.57 -7.21 -3.75
CA GLU A 16 -11.79 -7.94 -4.05
C GLU A 16 -12.91 -7.65 -3.03
N GLU A 17 -12.61 -7.79 -1.74
CA GLU A 17 -13.61 -7.66 -0.66
C GLU A 17 -14.09 -6.24 -0.47
N THR A 18 -13.22 -5.24 -0.63
CA THR A 18 -13.59 -3.85 -0.36
C THR A 18 -14.14 -3.13 -1.57
N ASN A 19 -13.73 -3.54 -2.77
CA ASN A 19 -14.15 -2.92 -4.03
C ASN A 19 -14.19 -1.38 -3.99
N GLY A 20 -13.14 -0.77 -3.41
CA GLY A 20 -12.97 0.68 -3.30
C GLY A 20 -13.64 1.35 -2.11
N THR A 21 -14.36 0.63 -1.27
CA THR A 21 -15.03 1.20 -0.09
C THR A 21 -14.09 1.42 1.10
N LYS A 22 -12.85 0.93 1.03
CA LYS A 22 -11.82 1.12 2.05
C LYS A 22 -10.44 1.29 1.44
N ALA A 23 -9.71 2.30 1.87
CA ALA A 23 -8.29 2.41 1.62
C ALA A 23 -7.52 1.25 2.28
N LEU A 24 -6.36 0.93 1.75
CA LEU A 24 -5.44 -0.01 2.35
C LEU A 24 -4.29 0.73 3.02
N PHE A 25 -4.06 0.48 4.29
CA PHE A 25 -2.86 0.91 4.98
C PHE A 25 -1.88 -0.26 5.20
N LEU A 26 -0.73 -0.22 4.49
CA LEU A 26 0.39 -1.14 4.68
C LEU A 26 1.30 -0.64 5.79
N GLU A 27 1.12 -1.21 6.96
CA GLU A 27 1.93 -0.94 8.13
C GLU A 27 3.11 -1.91 8.24
N GLY A 28 4.26 -1.42 8.69
CA GLY A 28 5.39 -2.27 9.03
C GLY A 28 6.70 -1.49 9.19
N ALA A 29 7.75 -2.16 9.64
CA ALA A 29 9.05 -1.55 9.87
C ALA A 29 9.61 -0.85 8.61
N ARG A 30 10.58 0.03 8.80
CA ARG A 30 11.28 0.65 7.68
C ARG A 30 12.07 -0.38 6.88
N ARG A 31 12.18 -0.18 5.56
CA ARG A 31 13.01 -0.98 4.63
C ARG A 31 12.62 -2.46 4.48
N ILE A 32 11.40 -2.85 4.83
CA ILE A 32 10.90 -4.22 4.61
C ILE A 32 10.23 -4.43 3.25
N GLY A 33 10.20 -3.39 2.39
CA GLY A 33 9.67 -3.48 1.03
C GLY A 33 8.20 -3.09 0.86
N LYS A 34 7.62 -2.26 1.76
CA LYS A 34 6.22 -1.81 1.65
C LYS A 34 5.93 -1.09 0.33
N SER A 35 6.71 -0.06 0.01
CA SER A 35 6.57 0.72 -1.23
C SER A 35 6.80 -0.15 -2.47
N THR A 36 7.74 -1.10 -2.39
CA THR A 36 8.04 -2.04 -3.47
C THR A 36 6.85 -2.94 -3.77
N ILE A 37 6.26 -3.54 -2.73
CA ILE A 37 5.12 -4.45 -2.92
C ILE A 37 3.85 -3.69 -3.35
N ALA A 38 3.61 -2.48 -2.82
CA ALA A 38 2.51 -1.63 -3.23
C ALA A 38 2.61 -1.23 -4.71
N LYS A 39 3.82 -0.83 -5.14
CA LYS A 39 4.10 -0.50 -6.55
C LYS A 39 3.91 -1.71 -7.46
N LYS A 40 4.46 -2.88 -7.09
CA LYS A 40 4.29 -4.12 -7.84
C LYS A 40 2.83 -4.52 -7.97
N PHE A 41 2.09 -4.44 -6.87
CA PHE A 41 0.66 -4.72 -6.86
C PHE A 41 -0.10 -3.77 -7.79
N ALA A 42 0.20 -2.48 -7.74
CA ALA A 42 -0.40 -1.50 -8.63
C ALA A 42 -0.09 -1.78 -10.11
N GLN A 43 1.14 -2.16 -10.44
CA GLN A 43 1.56 -2.50 -11.80
C GLN A 43 0.84 -3.72 -12.36
N ASN A 44 0.53 -4.71 -11.52
CA ASN A 44 -0.07 -5.97 -11.97
C ASN A 44 -1.59 -5.94 -11.98
N GLU A 45 -2.20 -5.17 -11.07
CA GLU A 45 -3.64 -5.28 -10.77
C GLU A 45 -4.46 -4.08 -11.23
N TYR A 46 -3.82 -3.04 -11.79
CA TYR A 46 -4.48 -1.83 -12.26
C TYR A 46 -3.99 -1.39 -13.63
N ASP A 47 -4.86 -0.71 -14.39
CA ASP A 47 -4.53 -0.17 -15.71
C ASP A 47 -3.52 0.99 -15.61
N SER A 48 -3.56 1.74 -14.53
CA SER A 48 -2.60 2.80 -14.22
C SER A 48 -2.50 3.06 -12.72
N PHE A 49 -1.42 3.69 -12.30
CA PHE A 49 -1.24 4.10 -10.91
C PHE A 49 -0.40 5.37 -10.80
N VAL A 50 -0.58 6.07 -9.69
CA VAL A 50 0.29 7.17 -9.26
C VAL A 50 0.88 6.82 -7.90
N LEU A 51 2.20 7.02 -7.74
CA LEU A 51 2.87 6.90 -6.45
C LEU A 51 3.33 8.28 -6.00
N ILE A 52 2.79 8.76 -4.90
CA ILE A 52 3.12 10.03 -4.25
C ILE A 52 4.01 9.71 -3.04
N ASP A 53 5.33 9.92 -3.20
CA ASP A 53 6.30 9.77 -2.11
C ASP A 53 6.36 11.06 -1.30
N PHE A 54 5.84 11.07 -0.08
CA PHE A 54 5.82 12.25 0.80
C PHE A 54 7.20 12.63 1.36
N ASN A 55 8.25 11.83 1.13
CA ASN A 55 9.62 12.31 1.40
C ASN A 55 10.08 13.32 0.35
N ASN A 56 9.56 13.24 -0.89
CA ASN A 56 10.05 14.03 -2.02
C ASN A 56 8.90 14.55 -2.90
N VAL A 57 7.80 14.96 -2.30
CA VAL A 57 6.62 15.47 -3.01
C VAL A 57 6.74 16.97 -3.31
N SER A 58 6.29 17.40 -4.50
CA SER A 58 6.30 18.81 -4.90
C SER A 58 5.36 19.65 -4.01
N LYS A 59 5.68 20.96 -3.91
CA LYS A 59 4.80 21.90 -3.21
C LYS A 59 3.41 21.93 -3.84
N LYS A 60 3.32 21.89 -5.16
CA LYS A 60 2.06 21.90 -5.91
C LYS A 60 1.13 20.75 -5.48
N ILE A 61 1.69 19.53 -5.29
CA ILE A 61 0.90 18.40 -4.79
C ILE A 61 0.52 18.60 -3.34
N LYS A 62 1.40 19.14 -2.48
CA LYS A 62 1.03 19.42 -1.08
C LYS A 62 -0.12 20.43 -0.99
N ASP A 63 -0.04 21.52 -1.75
CA ASP A 63 -1.05 22.57 -1.78
C ASP A 63 -2.39 22.05 -2.36
N ASN A 64 -2.35 21.02 -3.21
CA ASN A 64 -3.55 20.39 -3.76
C ASN A 64 -4.43 19.74 -2.69
N PHE A 65 -3.85 19.25 -1.59
CA PHE A 65 -4.59 18.71 -0.44
C PHE A 65 -5.37 19.78 0.35
N ASP A 66 -5.16 21.07 0.07
CA ASP A 66 -5.94 22.16 0.67
C ASP A 66 -7.30 22.34 -0.01
N ASN A 67 -7.49 21.78 -1.21
CA ASN A 67 -8.64 22.00 -2.08
C ASN A 67 -9.51 20.73 -2.27
N LEU A 68 -9.67 19.92 -1.23
CA LEU A 68 -10.46 18.68 -1.29
C LEU A 68 -11.97 18.90 -1.56
N ASN A 69 -12.44 20.13 -1.52
CA ASN A 69 -13.83 20.48 -1.90
C ASN A 69 -14.10 20.28 -3.40
N ASN A 70 -13.04 20.22 -4.22
CA ASN A 70 -13.14 19.96 -5.66
C ASN A 70 -12.23 18.76 -6.02
N LEU A 71 -12.76 17.55 -5.89
CA LEU A 71 -12.02 16.31 -6.16
C LEU A 71 -11.70 16.13 -7.66
N ASP A 72 -12.48 16.73 -8.56
CA ASP A 72 -12.16 16.71 -10.00
C ASP A 72 -10.84 17.44 -10.27
N LEU A 73 -10.71 18.64 -9.73
CA LEU A 73 -9.47 19.42 -9.84
C LEU A 73 -8.31 18.72 -9.11
N PHE A 74 -8.59 18.11 -7.95
CA PHE A 74 -7.60 17.35 -7.17
C PHE A 74 -6.98 16.23 -8.01
N PHE A 75 -7.80 15.36 -8.60
CA PHE A 75 -7.31 14.24 -9.42
C PHE A 75 -6.72 14.70 -10.76
N GLN A 76 -7.26 15.76 -11.35
CA GLN A 76 -6.67 16.36 -12.56
C GLN A 76 -5.26 16.87 -12.29
N THR A 77 -5.03 17.55 -11.16
CA THR A 77 -3.71 18.05 -10.77
C THR A 77 -2.71 16.90 -10.59
N ILE A 78 -3.13 15.81 -9.95
CA ILE A 78 -2.31 14.60 -9.79
C ILE A 78 -1.99 13.99 -11.16
N SER A 79 -2.98 13.84 -12.03
CA SER A 79 -2.80 13.27 -13.37
C SER A 79 -1.80 14.06 -14.20
N LEU A 80 -1.87 15.39 -14.14
CA LEU A 80 -0.95 16.29 -14.86
C LEU A 80 0.46 16.24 -14.28
N GLU A 81 0.60 16.31 -12.96
CA GLU A 81 1.91 16.33 -12.29
C GLU A 81 2.69 15.02 -12.51
N TYR A 82 2.00 13.89 -12.50
CA TYR A 82 2.61 12.57 -12.69
C TYR A 82 2.51 12.06 -14.14
N ASN A 83 2.01 12.88 -15.06
CA ASN A 83 1.79 12.50 -16.47
C ASN A 83 1.12 11.13 -16.62
N THR A 84 0.07 10.89 -15.83
CA THR A 84 -0.60 9.59 -15.75
C THR A 84 -2.10 9.77 -15.88
N LYS A 85 -2.72 9.10 -16.84
CA LYS A 85 -4.17 9.07 -16.98
C LYS A 85 -4.77 8.11 -15.95
N LEU A 86 -5.66 8.65 -15.11
CA LEU A 86 -6.41 7.86 -14.12
C LEU A 86 -7.74 7.40 -14.73
N HIS A 87 -8.06 6.12 -14.54
CA HIS A 87 -9.28 5.46 -15.03
C HIS A 87 -10.17 5.06 -13.86
N ASN A 88 -11.44 5.45 -13.93
CA ASN A 88 -12.42 5.16 -12.88
C ASN A 88 -12.47 3.66 -12.58
N ARG A 89 -12.33 3.28 -11.30
CA ARG A 89 -12.28 1.91 -10.77
C ARG A 89 -11.18 1.00 -11.33
N LYS A 90 -10.26 1.54 -12.12
CA LYS A 90 -9.15 0.79 -12.73
C LYS A 90 -7.78 1.39 -12.42
N SER A 91 -7.73 2.44 -11.62
CA SER A 91 -6.49 3.06 -11.18
C SER A 91 -6.38 3.07 -9.67
N VAL A 92 -5.13 3.11 -9.18
CA VAL A 92 -4.82 3.22 -7.76
C VAL A 92 -3.87 4.37 -7.51
N ILE A 93 -4.07 5.08 -6.39
CA ILE A 93 -3.14 6.12 -5.92
C ILE A 93 -2.45 5.58 -4.66
N ILE A 94 -1.12 5.59 -4.67
CA ILE A 94 -0.29 5.14 -3.57
C ILE A 94 0.27 6.36 -2.85
N PHE A 95 -0.03 6.49 -1.57
CA PHE A 95 0.53 7.47 -0.64
C PHE A 95 1.68 6.81 0.13
N ASP A 96 2.91 7.03 -0.33
CA ASP A 96 4.09 6.42 0.28
C ASP A 96 4.66 7.30 1.39
N GLU A 97 5.00 6.67 2.53
CA GLU A 97 5.48 7.33 3.76
C GLU A 97 4.50 8.41 4.28
N ILE A 98 3.21 8.08 4.33
CA ILE A 98 2.11 9.02 4.61
C ILE A 98 2.26 9.78 5.94
N GLN A 99 2.99 9.24 6.91
CA GLN A 99 3.27 9.93 8.17
C GLN A 99 4.11 11.22 8.00
N LYS A 100 4.73 11.42 6.84
CA LYS A 100 5.46 12.65 6.52
C LYS A 100 4.53 13.81 6.15
N PHE A 101 3.29 13.51 5.81
CA PHE A 101 2.30 14.52 5.45
C PHE A 101 0.92 14.13 6.02
N PRO A 102 0.66 14.41 7.29
CA PRO A 102 -0.57 14.05 8.01
C PRO A 102 -1.85 14.45 7.30
N ARG A 103 -1.84 15.56 6.58
CA ARG A 103 -2.98 16.09 5.83
C ARG A 103 -3.46 15.16 4.71
N ALA A 104 -2.54 14.42 4.09
CA ALA A 104 -2.93 13.38 3.13
C ALA A 104 -3.73 12.26 3.79
N ARG A 105 -3.40 11.91 5.03
CA ARG A 105 -4.15 10.90 5.78
C ARG A 105 -5.57 11.35 6.11
N GLU A 106 -5.75 12.62 6.46
CA GLU A 106 -7.09 13.20 6.67
C GLU A 106 -7.91 13.19 5.38
N ALA A 107 -7.25 13.36 4.23
CA ALA A 107 -7.89 13.35 2.92
C ALA A 107 -8.44 11.98 2.51
N VAL A 108 -7.86 10.88 3.02
CA VAL A 108 -8.22 9.50 2.63
C VAL A 108 -9.71 9.24 2.76
N LYS A 109 -10.35 9.72 3.81
CA LYS A 109 -11.80 9.61 4.00
C LYS A 109 -12.58 10.15 2.81
N TYR A 110 -12.26 11.35 2.34
CA TYR A 110 -12.96 11.99 1.23
C TYR A 110 -12.68 11.28 -0.10
N LEU A 111 -11.44 10.81 -0.29
CA LEU A 111 -11.04 10.10 -1.50
C LEU A 111 -11.71 8.72 -1.60
N VAL A 112 -11.86 8.01 -0.49
CA VAL A 112 -12.60 6.74 -0.43
C VAL A 112 -14.08 6.95 -0.64
N GLN A 113 -14.67 8.00 -0.07
CA GLN A 113 -16.09 8.33 -0.26
C GLN A 113 -16.41 8.70 -1.72
N ASP A 114 -15.49 9.34 -2.43
CA ASP A 114 -15.60 9.60 -3.88
C ASP A 114 -15.63 8.29 -4.69
N GLY A 115 -14.84 7.29 -4.32
CA GLY A 115 -14.87 5.93 -4.85
C GLY A 115 -14.33 5.74 -6.25
N ARG A 116 -13.81 6.78 -6.92
CA ARG A 116 -13.26 6.65 -8.29
C ARG A 116 -11.99 5.83 -8.37
N PHE A 117 -11.14 5.90 -7.36
CA PHE A 117 -9.83 5.25 -7.35
C PHE A 117 -9.59 4.54 -6.03
N ASP A 118 -8.89 3.43 -6.10
CA ASP A 118 -8.42 2.76 -4.90
C ASP A 118 -7.25 3.54 -4.28
N ILE A 119 -7.15 3.55 -2.96
CA ILE A 119 -6.09 4.24 -2.23
C ILE A 119 -5.29 3.21 -1.44
N ILE A 120 -3.98 3.25 -1.61
CA ILE A 120 -3.01 2.48 -0.81
C ILE A 120 -2.11 3.45 -0.07
N GLU A 121 -1.99 3.27 1.22
CA GLU A 121 -1.10 4.03 2.08
C GLU A 121 0.03 3.13 2.56
N THR A 122 1.25 3.65 2.64
CA THR A 122 2.35 2.97 3.33
C THR A 122 2.87 3.84 4.46
N GLY A 123 3.27 3.20 5.54
CA GLY A 123 3.83 3.94 6.67
C GLY A 123 4.41 3.05 7.76
N SER A 124 5.10 3.68 8.71
CA SER A 124 5.61 3.04 9.90
C SER A 124 4.76 3.43 11.11
N LEU A 125 4.24 2.46 11.86
CA LEU A 125 3.41 2.70 13.04
C LEU A 125 4.12 3.55 14.09
N ILE A 126 5.42 3.32 14.30
CA ILE A 126 6.23 4.09 15.24
C ILE A 126 6.24 5.56 14.87
N SER A 127 6.50 5.85 13.59
CA SER A 127 6.51 7.23 13.08
C SER A 127 5.11 7.87 13.06
N ILE A 128 4.05 7.08 12.92
CA ILE A 128 2.68 7.57 13.02
C ILE A 128 2.36 7.97 14.45
N LYS A 129 2.68 7.14 15.45
CA LYS A 129 2.45 7.46 16.86
C LYS A 129 3.23 8.69 17.32
N GLU A 130 4.44 8.89 16.81
CA GLU A 130 5.27 10.05 17.16
C GLU A 130 4.79 11.36 16.51
N ASN A 131 4.29 11.30 15.26
CA ASN A 131 3.94 12.49 14.49
C ASN A 131 2.43 12.79 14.46
N VAL A 132 1.59 11.90 15.03
CA VAL A 132 0.14 11.91 14.80
C VAL A 132 -0.62 11.67 16.12
N GLN A 133 -0.21 12.35 17.21
CA GLN A 133 -0.93 12.22 18.48
C GLN A 133 -2.41 12.63 18.44
N ASN A 134 -2.87 13.28 17.36
CA ASN A 134 -4.23 13.81 17.24
C ASN A 134 -4.94 13.45 15.93
N ILE A 135 -4.43 12.52 15.09
CA ILE A 135 -5.12 12.15 13.86
C ILE A 135 -5.99 10.92 14.09
N THR A 136 -7.28 11.10 13.89
CA THR A 136 -8.26 10.00 13.87
C THR A 136 -7.94 9.04 12.73
N ILE A 137 -7.80 7.75 13.06
CA ILE A 137 -7.69 6.69 12.02
C ILE A 137 -9.00 6.71 11.23
N PRO A 138 -8.97 6.89 9.91
CA PRO A 138 -10.19 6.86 9.12
C PRO A 138 -10.91 5.51 9.27
N SER A 139 -12.22 5.53 9.51
CA SER A 139 -13.03 4.31 9.53
C SER A 139 -13.08 3.60 8.18
N GLU A 140 -12.71 4.32 7.13
CA GLU A 140 -12.62 3.89 5.74
C GLU A 140 -11.29 3.21 5.40
N GLU A 141 -10.47 2.86 6.40
CA GLU A 141 -9.16 2.24 6.22
C GLU A 141 -9.18 0.76 6.66
N ARG A 142 -8.50 -0.09 5.90
CA ARG A 142 -8.14 -1.46 6.28
C ARG A 142 -6.64 -1.58 6.46
N MET A 143 -6.21 -1.91 7.66
CA MET A 143 -4.80 -2.07 7.99
C MET A 143 -4.32 -3.50 7.70
N LEU A 144 -3.19 -3.62 7.00
CA LEU A 144 -2.44 -4.86 6.83
C LEU A 144 -1.02 -4.69 7.37
N LYS A 145 -0.64 -5.55 8.30
CA LYS A 145 0.74 -5.60 8.82
C LYS A 145 1.64 -6.37 7.87
N MET A 146 2.73 -5.74 7.48
CA MET A 146 3.81 -6.35 6.72
C MET A 146 5.01 -6.59 7.63
N TYR A 147 5.56 -7.79 7.55
CA TYR A 147 6.74 -8.20 8.30
C TYR A 147 7.95 -8.32 7.37
N PRO A 148 9.19 -8.40 7.88
CA PRO A 148 10.35 -8.81 7.10
C PRO A 148 10.10 -10.14 6.38
N ILE A 149 10.94 -10.47 5.43
CA ILE A 149 10.90 -11.76 4.72
C ILE A 149 11.01 -12.89 5.76
N ASP A 150 10.07 -13.82 5.73
CA ASP A 150 10.13 -15.01 6.56
C ASP A 150 10.99 -16.12 5.89
N PHE A 151 11.21 -17.21 6.63
CA PHE A 151 12.07 -18.28 6.16
C PHE A 151 11.52 -18.98 4.90
N GLU A 152 10.21 -19.16 4.80
CA GLU A 152 9.59 -19.76 3.61
C GLU A 152 9.71 -18.84 2.40
N GLU A 153 9.45 -17.52 2.56
CA GLU A 153 9.64 -16.52 1.50
C GLU A 153 11.10 -16.48 1.05
N PHE A 154 12.05 -16.66 1.99
CA PHE A 154 13.48 -16.74 1.67
C PHE A 154 13.82 -17.99 0.87
N LEU A 155 13.35 -19.17 1.25
CA LEU A 155 13.59 -20.41 0.51
C LEU A 155 13.00 -20.34 -0.90
N ILE A 156 11.76 -19.86 -1.05
CA ILE A 156 11.12 -19.65 -2.35
C ILE A 156 11.97 -18.70 -3.22
N ALA A 157 12.48 -17.62 -2.64
CA ALA A 157 13.33 -16.67 -3.35
C ALA A 157 14.68 -17.26 -3.80
N LYS A 158 15.12 -18.34 -3.16
CA LYS A 158 16.31 -19.11 -3.51
C LYS A 158 16.04 -20.25 -4.49
N ASN A 159 14.79 -20.45 -4.92
CA ASN A 159 14.30 -21.59 -5.69
C ASN A 159 14.51 -22.93 -4.97
N GLU A 160 14.34 -22.93 -3.64
CA GLU A 160 14.50 -24.08 -2.76
C GLU A 160 13.10 -24.59 -2.32
N GLU A 161 12.12 -24.61 -3.23
CA GLU A 161 10.78 -25.08 -2.93
C GLU A 161 10.74 -26.55 -2.49
N ILE A 162 11.63 -27.39 -3.07
CA ILE A 162 11.73 -28.82 -2.68
C ILE A 162 12.19 -28.96 -1.22
N LEU A 163 13.16 -28.14 -0.80
CA LEU A 163 13.60 -28.12 0.60
C LEU A 163 12.47 -27.65 1.52
N LEU A 164 11.71 -26.66 1.10
CA LEU A 164 10.56 -26.17 1.86
C LEU A 164 9.50 -27.27 2.04
N GLU A 165 9.15 -28.00 0.98
CA GLU A 165 8.22 -29.13 1.04
C GLU A 165 8.71 -30.21 2.00
N TYR A 166 10.00 -30.57 1.90
CA TYR A 166 10.61 -31.54 2.82
C TYR A 166 10.53 -31.11 4.28
N ILE A 167 10.82 -29.83 4.58
CA ILE A 167 10.70 -29.27 5.93
C ILE A 167 9.26 -29.39 6.45
N HIS A 168 8.28 -29.03 5.61
CA HIS A 168 6.87 -29.12 5.96
C HIS A 168 6.44 -30.56 6.25
N ASP A 169 6.91 -31.53 5.47
CA ASP A 169 6.62 -32.95 5.66
C ASP A 169 7.24 -33.48 6.96
N CYS A 170 8.49 -33.15 7.24
CA CYS A 170 9.14 -33.48 8.50
C CYS A 170 8.37 -32.91 9.70
N TYR A 171 7.97 -31.63 9.62
CA TYR A 171 7.20 -31.01 10.69
C TYR A 171 5.83 -31.67 10.90
N LYS A 172 5.11 -31.94 9.81
CA LYS A 172 3.80 -32.61 9.85
C LYS A 172 3.86 -34.00 10.41
N ASN A 173 4.88 -34.76 10.04
CA ASN A 173 5.07 -36.17 10.45
C ASN A 173 5.86 -36.31 11.77
N LYS A 174 6.32 -35.19 12.36
CA LYS A 174 7.12 -35.15 13.60
C LYS A 174 8.41 -35.98 13.49
N VAL A 175 9.05 -35.97 12.34
CA VAL A 175 10.36 -36.61 12.13
C VAL A 175 11.44 -35.54 12.08
N PRO A 176 12.70 -35.83 12.51
CA PRO A 176 13.80 -34.89 12.43
C PRO A 176 14.14 -34.56 10.99
N LEU A 177 14.70 -33.36 10.79
CA LEU A 177 15.26 -32.89 9.52
C LEU A 177 16.56 -33.62 9.17
#